data_5e7c9cb09a8ea73f2188f07dd14afe03
#
_entry.id   5e7c9cb09a8ea73f2188f07dd14afe03
#
_cell.length_a   1.000
_cell.length_b   1.000
_cell.length_c   1.000
_cell.angle_alpha   90.00
_cell.angle_beta   90.00
_cell.angle_gamma   90.00
#
_symmetry.space_group_name_H-M   'P 1'
#
loop_
_entity.id
_entity.type
_entity.pdbx_description
1 polymer ?
#
loop_
_entity_poly.entity_id
_entity_poly.type
_entity_poly.pdbx_seq_one_letter_code
_entity_poly.pdbx_strand_id
1 'polypeptide(L)'
;VRRDQGRFLVIAVPYMDAETQTYTSLKETEQLVNEVIQQLVSGNISEELVEAVRQNFYQEFDRTMEYPEMKVQLLQNAFTYQQSIEELLQQKERVAAITMDDIKRVAKQYLGAPKKVFEIEEGTPKKDKLPKPKIKSLESPKSESAYCQYLESIPAGKLTPTFIDFSDIDQDLFYEGVSVYCTPNTKNHIFSLRLKYGVGSYELPFLEYAASLMNMAGIKGAPGIKPAEFRANLAKLGGKCSYAVSEDYFYVDIEGNEENLEKIVEMVKLHMMFPNFDSENDMLINNIKGQEYSARQVEQRNTDIVADAAFDYVRYGENSPYIKRPTLMEDVLQMTAAQLEGVLHQVQNYELEIHYAGALPALEVKNILYNKLSLNNNVRPTMSPVERPMVPITENKIYFLPDAEMQQAKVYFLIDGEPYNVKDAVNYMAFNEYFGGGFSGLVMNEIREKRSMAYNAYGYFSRPPKQGQMTKFVGYVGTQSDKVADAIDVYMSLLDSMPQYPETMENIRTVLRQSVLSNKPTFRNKSQRLTANMLMGYKVDPAMLQVRDIQRLTFDNVLSFYQSRVQGKPITILI
;
A
#
# COMPACT_ATOMS: atom_id res chain seq x y z
N VAL A 1 5.91 -20.88 10.27
CA VAL A 1 5.92 -22.33 10.58
C VAL A 1 6.39 -23.08 9.34
N ARG A 2 7.27 -24.06 9.51
CA ARG A 2 7.67 -25.02 8.47
C ARG A 2 7.03 -26.38 8.78
N ARG A 3 6.93 -27.23 7.77
CA ARG A 3 6.29 -28.55 7.92
C ARG A 3 6.79 -29.34 9.14
N ASP A 4 8.11 -29.34 9.35
CA ASP A 4 8.75 -30.20 10.37
C ASP A 4 9.26 -29.42 11.59
N GLN A 5 9.24 -28.08 11.56
CA GLN A 5 9.75 -27.23 12.63
C GLN A 5 9.02 -25.87 12.66
N GLY A 6 8.58 -25.48 13.86
CA GLY A 6 8.13 -24.12 14.16
C GLY A 6 9.25 -23.26 14.75
N ARG A 7 9.20 -21.97 14.52
CA ARG A 7 10.04 -20.98 15.18
C ARG A 7 9.14 -19.88 15.74
N PHE A 8 9.40 -19.50 16.96
CA PHE A 8 8.86 -18.28 17.55
C PHE A 8 9.96 -17.22 17.50
N LEU A 9 9.68 -16.10 16.88
CA LEU A 9 10.63 -14.99 16.71
C LEU A 9 10.02 -13.73 17.30
N VAL A 10 10.78 -13.06 18.17
CA VAL A 10 10.49 -11.71 18.65
C VAL A 10 11.54 -10.79 18.05
N ILE A 11 11.10 -9.70 17.45
CA ILE A 11 11.96 -8.62 16.98
C ILE A 11 11.63 -7.40 17.84
N ALA A 12 12.62 -6.88 18.52
CA ALA A 12 12.51 -5.67 19.31
C ALA A 12 13.53 -4.64 18.80
N VAL A 13 13.09 -3.41 18.64
CA VAL A 13 13.93 -2.29 18.25
C VAL A 13 14.12 -1.39 19.46
N PRO A 14 15.37 -1.02 19.83
CA PRO A 14 15.59 -0.08 20.91
C PRO A 14 14.83 1.23 20.70
N TYR A 15 14.24 1.73 21.77
CA TYR A 15 13.58 3.03 21.76
C TYR A 15 14.63 4.14 21.65
N MET A 16 14.34 5.14 20.82
CA MET A 16 15.16 6.33 20.68
C MET A 16 14.50 7.49 21.41
N ASP A 17 15.18 8.03 22.41
CA ASP A 17 14.78 9.24 23.09
C ASP A 17 15.16 10.46 22.25
N ALA A 18 14.17 11.24 21.84
CA ALA A 18 14.37 12.38 20.94
C ALA A 18 15.02 13.59 21.64
N GLU A 19 14.87 13.73 22.97
CA GLU A 19 15.48 14.84 23.72
C GLU A 19 16.95 14.63 23.92
N THR A 20 17.33 13.41 24.35
CA THR A 20 18.73 13.05 24.60
C THR A 20 19.46 12.55 23.35
N GLN A 21 18.71 12.23 22.28
CA GLN A 21 19.19 11.60 21.04
C GLN A 21 19.98 10.30 21.30
N THR A 22 19.54 9.54 22.30
CA THR A 22 20.16 8.27 22.69
C THR A 22 19.17 7.12 22.56
N TYR A 23 19.69 5.92 22.29
CA TYR A 23 18.90 4.70 22.22
C TYR A 23 18.87 4.00 23.58
N THR A 24 17.73 3.40 23.93
CA THR A 24 17.66 2.39 24.98
C THR A 24 18.70 1.30 24.69
N SER A 25 19.42 0.86 25.70
CA SER A 25 20.42 -0.18 25.50
C SER A 25 19.80 -1.50 25.03
N LEU A 26 20.54 -2.29 24.26
CA LEU A 26 20.11 -3.63 23.83
C LEU A 26 19.78 -4.52 25.03
N LYS A 27 20.51 -4.37 26.13
CA LYS A 27 20.27 -5.10 27.37
C LYS A 27 18.94 -4.75 28.03
N GLU A 28 18.59 -3.48 28.10
CA GLU A 28 17.29 -3.01 28.63
C GLU A 28 16.15 -3.47 27.71
N THR A 29 16.34 -3.38 26.39
CA THR A 29 15.37 -3.88 25.40
C THR A 29 15.14 -5.39 25.57
N GLU A 30 16.19 -6.18 25.74
CA GLU A 30 16.07 -7.62 26.02
C GLU A 30 15.35 -7.88 27.36
N GLN A 31 15.63 -7.09 28.39
CA GLN A 31 14.98 -7.22 29.69
C GLN A 31 13.47 -7.00 29.56
N LEU A 32 13.00 -5.95 28.88
CA LEU A 32 11.57 -5.69 28.64
C LEU A 32 10.89 -6.85 27.90
N VAL A 33 11.53 -7.40 26.86
CA VAL A 33 11.00 -8.58 26.15
C VAL A 33 10.89 -9.77 27.09
N ASN A 34 11.89 -10.00 27.94
CA ASN A 34 11.86 -11.08 28.94
C ASN A 34 10.73 -10.91 29.97
N GLU A 35 10.47 -9.69 30.42
CA GLU A 35 9.39 -9.39 31.36
C GLU A 35 8.02 -9.73 30.75
N VAL A 36 7.78 -9.38 29.50
CA VAL A 36 6.54 -9.74 28.78
C VAL A 36 6.41 -11.27 28.63
N ILE A 37 7.49 -11.95 28.27
CA ILE A 37 7.50 -13.42 28.17
C ILE A 37 7.18 -14.04 29.55
N GLN A 38 7.73 -13.52 30.65
CA GLN A 38 7.45 -14.03 32.00
C GLN A 38 6.01 -13.82 32.42
N GLN A 39 5.34 -12.73 32.00
CA GLN A 39 3.91 -12.53 32.24
C GLN A 39 3.08 -13.63 31.57
N LEU A 40 3.40 -14.00 30.32
CA LEU A 40 2.75 -15.12 29.62
C LEU A 40 3.01 -16.46 30.28
N VAL A 41 4.25 -16.75 30.67
CA VAL A 41 4.66 -18.01 31.31
C VAL A 41 4.01 -18.18 32.70
N SER A 42 3.88 -17.09 33.45
CA SER A 42 3.21 -17.09 34.77
C SER A 42 1.69 -17.09 34.65
N GLY A 43 1.14 -16.80 33.49
CA GLY A 43 -0.31 -16.66 33.28
C GLY A 43 -0.87 -15.32 33.81
N ASN A 44 -0.03 -14.31 33.97
CA ASN A 44 -0.44 -12.97 34.39
C ASN A 44 -0.97 -12.17 33.18
N ILE A 45 -2.04 -12.67 32.57
CA ILE A 45 -2.77 -12.05 31.47
C ILE A 45 -4.25 -12.03 31.80
N SER A 46 -4.98 -11.01 31.36
CA SER A 46 -6.41 -10.92 31.67
C SER A 46 -7.25 -11.80 30.73
N GLU A 47 -8.37 -12.31 31.22
CA GLU A 47 -9.35 -13.05 30.41
C GLU A 47 -9.93 -12.14 29.30
N GLU A 48 -10.09 -10.83 29.57
CA GLU A 48 -10.56 -9.87 28.58
C GLU A 48 -9.60 -9.75 27.40
N LEU A 49 -8.29 -9.80 27.63
CA LEU A 49 -7.31 -9.80 26.54
C LEU A 49 -7.40 -11.07 25.69
N VAL A 50 -7.57 -12.23 26.33
CA VAL A 50 -7.74 -13.51 25.62
C VAL A 50 -9.01 -13.47 24.78
N GLU A 51 -10.12 -12.95 25.32
CA GLU A 51 -11.37 -12.82 24.57
C GLU A 51 -11.23 -11.84 23.39
N ALA A 52 -10.57 -10.70 23.58
CA ALA A 52 -10.30 -9.76 22.51
C ALA A 52 -9.47 -10.39 21.36
N VAL A 53 -8.45 -11.19 21.70
CA VAL A 53 -7.64 -11.94 20.71
C VAL A 53 -8.49 -12.97 19.98
N ARG A 54 -9.40 -13.67 20.70
CA ARG A 54 -10.32 -14.67 20.13
C ARG A 54 -11.28 -14.01 19.13
N GLN A 55 -11.88 -12.89 19.49
CA GLN A 55 -12.76 -12.15 18.60
C GLN A 55 -12.02 -11.64 17.35
N ASN A 56 -10.82 -11.12 17.49
CA ASN A 56 -9.98 -10.73 16.35
C ASN A 56 -9.68 -11.91 15.43
N PHE A 57 -9.40 -13.10 16.00
CA PHE A 57 -9.18 -14.31 15.21
C PHE A 57 -10.43 -14.70 14.40
N TYR A 58 -11.61 -14.63 14.99
CA TYR A 58 -12.86 -14.96 14.31
C TYR A 58 -13.11 -14.04 13.12
N GLN A 59 -12.91 -12.75 13.31
CA GLN A 59 -13.06 -11.77 12.24
C GLN A 59 -12.02 -11.99 11.13
N GLU A 60 -10.77 -12.19 11.48
CA GLU A 60 -9.70 -12.43 10.50
C GLU A 60 -9.96 -13.70 9.68
N PHE A 61 -10.46 -14.76 10.33
CA PHE A 61 -10.87 -15.98 9.64
C PHE A 61 -12.02 -15.72 8.64
N ASP A 62 -13.09 -15.02 9.07
CA ASP A 62 -14.21 -14.67 8.20
C ASP A 62 -13.78 -13.77 7.05
N ARG A 63 -12.89 -12.82 7.32
CA ARG A 63 -12.29 -11.95 6.30
C ARG A 63 -11.48 -12.74 5.28
N THR A 64 -10.67 -13.69 5.73
CA THR A 64 -9.90 -14.59 4.88
C THR A 64 -10.82 -15.36 3.93
N MET A 65 -11.99 -15.79 4.41
CA MET A 65 -12.95 -16.54 3.60
C MET A 65 -13.69 -15.68 2.55
N GLU A 66 -13.55 -14.37 2.55
CA GLU A 66 -14.11 -13.50 1.51
C GLU A 66 -13.35 -13.62 0.17
N TYR A 67 -12.06 -13.93 0.22
CA TYR A 67 -11.14 -13.86 -0.92
C TYR A 67 -10.84 -15.25 -1.48
N PRO A 68 -11.07 -15.50 -2.78
CA PRO A 68 -10.72 -16.77 -3.42
C PRO A 68 -9.24 -17.13 -3.28
N GLU A 69 -8.35 -16.14 -3.39
CA GLU A 69 -6.90 -16.31 -3.28
C GLU A 69 -6.50 -16.82 -1.89
N MET A 70 -7.14 -16.28 -0.85
CA MET A 70 -6.90 -16.70 0.53
C MET A 70 -7.41 -18.11 0.80
N LYS A 71 -8.52 -18.52 0.15
CA LYS A 71 -9.00 -19.92 0.21
C LYS A 71 -7.99 -20.87 -0.44
N VAL A 72 -7.42 -20.49 -1.58
CA VAL A 72 -6.34 -21.27 -2.22
C VAL A 72 -5.14 -21.37 -1.29
N GLN A 73 -4.74 -20.27 -0.63
CA GLN A 73 -3.66 -20.28 0.35
C GLN A 73 -3.94 -21.20 1.54
N LEU A 74 -5.17 -21.22 2.05
CA LEU A 74 -5.57 -22.15 3.11
C LEU A 74 -5.45 -23.61 2.65
N LEU A 75 -5.91 -23.94 1.46
CA LEU A 75 -5.78 -25.28 0.88
C LEU A 75 -4.32 -25.67 0.67
N GLN A 76 -3.49 -24.75 0.20
CA GLN A 76 -2.05 -24.95 0.08
C GLN A 76 -1.39 -25.20 1.44
N ASN A 77 -1.79 -24.45 2.47
CA ASN A 77 -1.30 -24.63 3.84
C ASN A 77 -1.73 -26.02 4.38
N ALA A 78 -2.99 -26.44 4.17
CA ALA A 78 -3.46 -27.76 4.54
C ALA A 78 -2.58 -28.86 3.93
N PHE A 79 -2.35 -28.79 2.62
CA PHE A 79 -1.48 -29.73 1.93
C PHE A 79 -0.04 -29.72 2.49
N THR A 80 0.53 -28.52 2.68
CA THR A 80 1.91 -28.36 3.16
C THR A 80 2.10 -28.90 4.57
N TYR A 81 1.13 -28.66 5.46
CA TYR A 81 1.20 -29.05 6.86
C TYR A 81 0.53 -30.40 7.15
N GLN A 82 0.06 -31.11 6.13
CA GLN A 82 -0.65 -32.39 6.26
C GLN A 82 -1.86 -32.30 7.20
N GLN A 83 -2.58 -31.19 7.13
CA GLN A 83 -3.84 -30.99 7.85
C GLN A 83 -5.01 -31.36 6.96
N SER A 84 -6.09 -31.88 7.55
CA SER A 84 -7.32 -32.08 6.81
C SER A 84 -8.04 -30.74 6.58
N ILE A 85 -8.87 -30.68 5.55
CA ILE A 85 -9.69 -29.48 5.27
C ILE A 85 -10.69 -29.25 6.41
N GLU A 86 -11.21 -30.32 7.00
CA GLU A 86 -12.11 -30.28 8.15
C GLU A 86 -11.44 -29.60 9.35
N GLU A 87 -10.18 -29.93 9.66
CA GLU A 87 -9.42 -29.29 10.74
C GLU A 87 -9.23 -27.79 10.49
N LEU A 88 -9.04 -27.39 9.22
CA LEU A 88 -8.94 -25.98 8.86
C LEU A 88 -10.26 -25.24 9.03
N LEU A 89 -11.37 -25.84 8.64
CA LEU A 89 -12.69 -25.23 8.77
C LEU A 89 -13.15 -25.13 10.23
N GLN A 90 -12.65 -26.01 11.10
CA GLN A 90 -12.94 -26.02 12.56
C GLN A 90 -11.99 -25.14 13.37
N GLN A 91 -11.22 -24.24 12.75
CA GLN A 91 -10.27 -23.40 13.49
C GLN A 91 -10.95 -22.48 14.51
N LYS A 92 -12.15 -21.99 14.23
CA LYS A 92 -12.90 -21.16 15.18
C LYS A 92 -13.28 -21.96 16.44
N GLU A 93 -13.81 -23.16 16.29
CA GLU A 93 -14.17 -24.05 17.37
C GLU A 93 -12.95 -24.44 18.21
N ARG A 94 -11.83 -24.70 17.54
CA ARG A 94 -10.55 -25.00 18.21
C ARG A 94 -10.04 -23.80 19.02
N VAL A 95 -10.12 -22.58 18.47
CA VAL A 95 -9.73 -21.36 19.18
C VAL A 95 -10.70 -21.06 20.34
N ALA A 96 -11.99 -21.32 20.17
CA ALA A 96 -12.98 -21.20 21.25
C ALA A 96 -12.68 -22.12 22.45
N ALA A 97 -12.14 -23.33 22.19
CA ALA A 97 -11.82 -24.30 23.19
C ALA A 97 -10.52 -24.02 23.97
N ILE A 98 -9.69 -23.04 23.51
CA ILE A 98 -8.42 -22.72 24.19
C ILE A 98 -8.72 -22.07 25.56
N THR A 99 -8.14 -22.64 26.61
CA THR A 99 -8.26 -22.14 27.99
C THR A 99 -7.02 -21.33 28.40
N MET A 100 -7.14 -20.57 29.50
CA MET A 100 -6.00 -19.92 30.14
C MET A 100 -4.88 -20.90 30.52
N ASP A 101 -5.24 -22.09 30.97
CA ASP A 101 -4.28 -23.14 31.32
C ASP A 101 -3.54 -23.67 30.09
N ASP A 102 -4.20 -23.75 28.93
CA ASP A 102 -3.54 -24.08 27.65
C ASP A 102 -2.52 -23.02 27.24
N ILE A 103 -2.89 -21.76 27.34
CA ILE A 103 -1.99 -20.64 27.01
C ILE A 103 -0.76 -20.69 27.91
N LYS A 104 -0.97 -20.85 29.22
CA LYS A 104 0.10 -20.92 30.21
C LYS A 104 1.00 -22.15 29.99
N ARG A 105 0.40 -23.31 29.73
CA ARG A 105 1.14 -24.55 29.43
C ARG A 105 2.02 -24.40 28.21
N VAL A 106 1.47 -23.86 27.10
CA VAL A 106 2.19 -23.65 25.85
C VAL A 106 3.28 -22.60 26.02
N ALA A 107 2.99 -21.46 26.67
CA ALA A 107 3.97 -20.44 26.97
C ALA A 107 5.15 -21.00 27.79
N LYS A 108 4.86 -21.75 28.85
CA LYS A 108 5.89 -22.38 29.68
C LYS A 108 6.73 -23.39 28.90
N GLN A 109 6.11 -24.18 28.03
CA GLN A 109 6.81 -25.20 27.24
C GLN A 109 7.74 -24.60 26.19
N TYR A 110 7.32 -23.55 25.47
CA TYR A 110 8.03 -23.02 24.31
C TYR A 110 8.75 -21.71 24.58
N LEU A 111 8.21 -20.80 25.37
CA LEU A 111 8.81 -19.52 25.68
C LEU A 111 9.68 -19.55 26.94
N GLY A 112 9.45 -20.51 27.85
CA GLY A 112 10.31 -20.79 28.98
C GLY A 112 11.59 -21.59 28.62
N ALA A 113 11.69 -22.11 27.39
CA ALA A 113 12.85 -22.84 26.90
C ALA A 113 14.04 -21.90 26.60
N PRO A 114 15.29 -22.43 26.52
CA PRO A 114 16.43 -21.65 26.10
C PRO A 114 16.21 -21.01 24.74
N LYS A 115 16.54 -19.72 24.64
CA LYS A 115 16.43 -18.92 23.41
C LYS A 115 17.79 -18.49 22.91
N LYS A 116 17.87 -18.17 21.61
CA LYS A 116 19.02 -17.47 21.03
C LYS A 116 18.66 -15.99 20.90
N VAL A 117 19.48 -15.13 21.42
CA VAL A 117 19.40 -13.68 21.24
C VAL A 117 20.42 -13.30 20.18
N PHE A 118 19.99 -12.48 19.21
CA PHE A 118 20.85 -11.89 18.21
C PHE A 118 20.77 -10.38 18.40
N GLU A 119 21.89 -9.77 18.71
CA GLU A 119 22.03 -8.34 18.80
C GLU A 119 22.60 -7.84 17.47
N ILE A 120 22.00 -6.80 16.92
CA ILE A 120 22.45 -6.15 15.69
C ILE A 120 22.92 -4.75 16.10
N GLU A 121 24.21 -4.54 15.99
CA GLU A 121 24.83 -3.24 16.27
C GLU A 121 25.23 -2.54 14.96
N GLU A 122 25.32 -1.21 15.01
CA GLU A 122 25.83 -0.42 13.89
C GLU A 122 27.31 -0.74 13.66
N GLY A 123 27.70 -1.01 12.43
CA GLY A 123 29.09 -1.28 12.06
C GLY A 123 29.23 -1.88 10.67
N THR A 124 30.49 -1.97 10.23
CA THR A 124 30.83 -2.63 8.97
C THR A 124 31.22 -4.09 9.25
N PRO A 125 30.39 -5.07 8.90
CA PRO A 125 30.70 -6.46 9.15
C PRO A 125 31.93 -6.89 8.33
N LYS A 126 32.85 -7.62 8.95
CA LYS A 126 33.90 -8.31 8.21
C LYS A 126 33.26 -9.42 7.38
N LYS A 127 33.20 -9.20 6.08
CA LYS A 127 32.67 -10.21 5.13
C LYS A 127 33.81 -11.16 4.76
N ASP A 128 33.74 -12.40 5.21
CA ASP A 128 34.59 -13.46 4.67
C ASP A 128 34.18 -13.68 3.21
N LYS A 129 35.17 -13.57 2.31
CA LYS A 129 34.96 -13.91 0.89
C LYS A 129 34.82 -15.42 0.78
N LEU A 130 33.60 -15.91 0.85
CA LEU A 130 33.33 -17.30 0.51
C LEU A 130 33.67 -17.53 -0.98
N PRO A 131 34.38 -18.62 -1.30
CA PRO A 131 34.63 -18.97 -2.69
C PRO A 131 33.29 -19.14 -3.41
N LYS A 132 33.13 -18.45 -4.55
CA LYS A 132 31.90 -18.60 -5.36
C LYS A 132 31.82 -20.07 -5.81
N PRO A 133 30.70 -20.75 -5.53
CA PRO A 133 30.50 -22.10 -6.04
C PRO A 133 30.54 -22.06 -7.57
N LYS A 134 31.23 -23.04 -8.17
CA LYS A 134 31.21 -23.22 -9.62
C LYS A 134 29.83 -23.75 -10.02
N ILE A 135 28.91 -22.83 -10.29
CA ILE A 135 27.57 -23.18 -10.80
C ILE A 135 27.71 -23.42 -12.31
N LYS A 136 27.42 -24.64 -12.74
CA LYS A 136 27.21 -24.89 -14.17
C LYS A 136 25.86 -24.28 -14.53
N SER A 137 25.81 -23.44 -15.57
CA SER A 137 24.54 -23.01 -16.10
C SER A 137 23.76 -24.24 -16.56
N LEU A 138 22.53 -24.36 -16.09
CA LEU A 138 21.63 -25.39 -16.59
C LEU A 138 21.20 -24.97 -17.99
N GLU A 139 21.46 -25.82 -18.98
CA GLU A 139 20.82 -25.64 -20.28
C GLU A 139 19.32 -25.84 -20.11
N SER A 140 18.54 -24.96 -20.69
CA SER A 140 17.09 -25.14 -20.74
C SER A 140 16.78 -26.47 -21.42
N PRO A 141 15.92 -27.33 -20.84
CA PRO A 141 15.57 -28.59 -21.47
C PRO A 141 15.01 -28.34 -22.88
N LYS A 142 15.53 -29.06 -23.86
CA LYS A 142 15.09 -28.98 -25.28
C LYS A 142 13.72 -29.62 -25.50
N SER A 143 13.18 -30.29 -24.51
CA SER A 143 11.88 -30.95 -24.56
C SER A 143 11.07 -30.60 -23.33
N GLU A 144 9.78 -30.40 -23.53
CA GLU A 144 8.82 -30.22 -22.43
C GLU A 144 8.56 -31.53 -21.71
N SER A 145 8.31 -31.45 -20.41
CA SER A 145 7.90 -32.63 -19.64
C SER A 145 6.50 -33.09 -20.06
N ALA A 146 6.24 -34.39 -19.92
CA ALA A 146 4.90 -34.95 -20.20
C ALA A 146 3.78 -34.23 -19.39
N TYR A 147 4.11 -33.72 -18.19
CA TYR A 147 3.18 -32.95 -17.40
C TYR A 147 2.91 -31.55 -17.99
N CYS A 148 3.92 -30.89 -18.54
CA CYS A 148 3.76 -29.61 -19.24
C CYS A 148 2.86 -29.80 -20.47
N GLN A 149 3.13 -30.81 -21.29
CA GLN A 149 2.29 -31.17 -22.45
C GLN A 149 0.85 -31.49 -22.06
N TYR A 150 0.66 -32.19 -20.93
CA TYR A 150 -0.68 -32.43 -20.37
C TYR A 150 -1.37 -31.12 -20.00
N LEU A 151 -0.71 -30.20 -19.28
CA LEU A 151 -1.29 -28.90 -18.91
C LEU A 151 -1.67 -28.08 -20.15
N GLU A 152 -0.82 -28.06 -21.18
CA GLU A 152 -1.11 -27.37 -22.43
C GLU A 152 -2.24 -28.00 -23.23
N SER A 153 -2.46 -29.31 -23.07
CA SER A 153 -3.59 -30.01 -23.69
C SER A 153 -4.95 -29.70 -23.07
N ILE A 154 -4.96 -29.09 -21.86
CA ILE A 154 -6.20 -28.69 -21.19
C ILE A 154 -6.83 -27.50 -21.95
N PRO A 155 -8.05 -27.63 -22.49
CA PRO A 155 -8.68 -26.54 -23.23
C PRO A 155 -8.80 -25.30 -22.34
N ALA A 156 -8.30 -24.16 -22.81
CA ALA A 156 -8.53 -22.89 -22.13
C ALA A 156 -10.03 -22.60 -22.06
N GLY A 157 -10.54 -22.39 -20.85
CA GLY A 157 -11.93 -21.99 -20.65
C GLY A 157 -12.24 -20.67 -21.38
N LYS A 158 -13.40 -20.56 -21.99
CA LYS A 158 -13.85 -19.31 -22.58
C LYS A 158 -14.11 -18.31 -21.46
N LEU A 159 -13.29 -17.26 -21.39
CA LEU A 159 -13.53 -16.15 -20.47
C LEU A 159 -14.75 -15.36 -20.94
N THR A 160 -15.87 -15.54 -20.27
CA THR A 160 -17.06 -14.70 -20.49
C THR A 160 -16.85 -13.36 -19.80
N PRO A 161 -16.87 -12.24 -20.53
CA PRO A 161 -16.74 -10.92 -19.91
C PRO A 161 -17.84 -10.69 -18.89
N THR A 162 -17.45 -10.39 -17.66
CA THR A 162 -18.36 -9.91 -16.62
C THR A 162 -17.92 -8.52 -16.20
N PHE A 163 -18.86 -7.63 -15.97
CA PHE A 163 -18.61 -6.23 -15.64
C PHE A 163 -19.09 -5.93 -14.22
N ILE A 164 -18.56 -4.83 -13.66
CA ILE A 164 -18.96 -4.39 -12.33
C ILE A 164 -20.33 -3.71 -12.47
N ASP A 165 -21.29 -4.21 -11.75
CA ASP A 165 -22.58 -3.54 -11.58
C ASP A 165 -22.50 -2.63 -10.35
N PHE A 166 -22.67 -1.33 -10.54
CA PHE A 166 -22.68 -0.33 -9.47
C PHE A 166 -24.11 0.04 -9.04
N SER A 167 -25.13 -0.57 -9.61
CA SER A 167 -26.53 -0.22 -9.32
C SER A 167 -26.99 -0.62 -7.92
N ASP A 168 -26.26 -1.54 -7.26
CA ASP A 168 -26.49 -1.96 -5.89
C ASP A 168 -25.85 -1.04 -4.84
N ILE A 169 -25.10 0.00 -5.26
CA ILE A 169 -24.56 1.00 -4.37
C ILE A 169 -25.61 2.06 -4.12
N ASP A 170 -26.08 2.17 -2.89
CA ASP A 170 -26.90 3.28 -2.45
C ASP A 170 -26.01 4.51 -2.22
N GLN A 171 -26.34 5.63 -2.88
CA GLN A 171 -25.59 6.89 -2.81
C GLN A 171 -26.48 7.97 -2.25
N ASP A 172 -25.93 8.78 -1.33
CA ASP A 172 -26.63 9.90 -0.75
C ASP A 172 -25.67 11.07 -0.49
N LEU A 173 -26.23 12.25 -0.28
CA LEU A 173 -25.53 13.47 0.09
C LEU A 173 -26.12 13.96 1.41
N PHE A 174 -25.35 13.90 2.50
CA PHE A 174 -25.83 14.41 3.79
C PHE A 174 -25.96 15.93 3.76
N TYR A 175 -24.98 16.61 3.18
CA TYR A 175 -24.94 18.02 2.79
C TYR A 175 -23.77 18.26 1.85
N GLU A 176 -23.67 19.46 1.28
CA GLU A 176 -22.59 19.79 0.34
C GLU A 176 -21.21 19.42 0.90
N GLY A 177 -20.44 18.65 0.14
CA GLY A 177 -19.12 18.15 0.52
C GLY A 177 -19.10 16.92 1.43
N VAL A 178 -20.25 16.31 1.76
CA VAL A 178 -20.31 15.08 2.56
C VAL A 178 -21.18 14.04 1.89
N SER A 179 -20.54 13.11 1.17
CA SER A 179 -21.19 12.03 0.43
C SER A 179 -21.07 10.69 1.15
N VAL A 180 -22.11 9.86 1.06
CA VAL A 180 -22.09 8.49 1.60
C VAL A 180 -22.46 7.48 0.53
N TYR A 181 -21.76 6.37 0.51
CA TYR A 181 -21.91 5.25 -0.40
C TYR A 181 -22.06 3.96 0.39
N CYS A 182 -23.19 3.28 0.28
CA CYS A 182 -23.45 2.03 0.97
C CYS A 182 -23.45 0.86 -0.05
N THR A 183 -22.59 -0.12 0.19
CA THR A 183 -22.48 -1.35 -0.61
C THR A 183 -22.93 -2.55 0.22
N PRO A 184 -23.80 -3.44 -0.30
CA PRO A 184 -24.26 -4.59 0.47
C PRO A 184 -23.17 -5.64 0.65
N ASN A 185 -23.02 -6.15 1.88
CA ASN A 185 -22.21 -7.31 2.21
C ASN A 185 -23.11 -8.55 2.34
N THR A 186 -22.99 -9.48 1.40
CA THR A 186 -23.74 -10.74 1.40
C THR A 186 -22.92 -11.95 1.88
N LYS A 187 -21.71 -11.71 2.39
CA LYS A 187 -20.75 -12.76 2.77
C LYS A 187 -20.78 -13.08 4.27
N ASN A 188 -20.82 -12.05 5.09
CA ASN A 188 -20.78 -12.15 6.56
C ASN A 188 -21.38 -10.87 7.19
N HIS A 189 -21.31 -10.78 8.51
CA HIS A 189 -21.81 -9.64 9.31
C HIS A 189 -20.69 -8.72 9.80
N ILE A 190 -19.61 -8.61 9.03
CA ILE A 190 -18.51 -7.68 9.31
C ILE A 190 -18.65 -6.48 8.37
N PHE A 191 -18.87 -5.29 8.93
CA PHE A 191 -18.84 -4.07 8.13
C PHE A 191 -17.42 -3.57 7.92
N SER A 192 -17.21 -2.80 6.87
CA SER A 192 -16.09 -1.88 6.72
C SER A 192 -16.63 -0.48 6.43
N LEU A 193 -16.06 0.50 7.11
CA LEU A 193 -16.42 1.91 6.98
C LEU A 193 -15.14 2.71 6.79
N ARG A 194 -15.02 3.41 5.67
CA ARG A 194 -13.91 4.33 5.41
C ARG A 194 -14.42 5.75 5.35
N LEU A 195 -13.83 6.61 6.17
CA LEU A 195 -13.95 8.05 6.05
C LEU A 195 -12.75 8.54 5.25
N LYS A 196 -12.98 9.13 4.07
CA LYS A 196 -11.93 9.63 3.18
C LYS A 196 -12.09 11.15 3.06
N TYR A 197 -11.21 11.88 3.74
CA TYR A 197 -11.17 13.34 3.69
C TYR A 197 -10.29 13.83 2.54
N GLY A 198 -10.72 14.87 1.83
CA GLY A 198 -10.06 15.46 0.67
C GLY A 198 -8.85 16.32 1.00
N VAL A 199 -8.03 15.89 1.96
CA VAL A 199 -6.80 16.57 2.37
C VAL A 199 -5.75 15.52 2.78
N GLY A 200 -4.50 15.75 2.40
CA GLY A 200 -3.38 14.87 2.76
C GLY A 200 -2.16 15.64 3.23
N SER A 201 -1.01 14.97 3.26
CA SER A 201 0.24 15.56 3.76
C SER A 201 0.79 16.69 2.88
N TYR A 202 0.37 16.79 1.62
CA TYR A 202 0.79 17.90 0.77
C TYR A 202 0.23 19.26 1.24
N GLU A 203 -1.03 19.31 1.69
CA GLU A 203 -1.64 20.53 2.22
C GLU A 203 -1.40 20.70 3.72
N LEU A 204 -1.36 19.58 4.48
CA LEU A 204 -1.16 19.56 5.92
C LEU A 204 0.04 18.67 6.28
N PRO A 205 1.29 19.18 6.20
CA PRO A 205 2.50 18.36 6.33
C PRO A 205 2.65 17.61 7.66
N PHE A 206 2.04 18.12 8.77
CA PHE A 206 2.07 17.45 10.07
C PHE A 206 1.01 16.36 10.23
N LEU A 207 0.14 16.17 9.24
CA LEU A 207 -0.96 15.21 9.31
C LEU A 207 -0.48 13.75 9.38
N GLU A 208 0.66 13.43 8.79
CA GLU A 208 1.28 12.09 8.89
C GLU A 208 1.66 11.75 10.33
N TYR A 209 2.27 12.71 11.05
CA TYR A 209 2.62 12.52 12.46
C TYR A 209 1.37 12.44 13.34
N ALA A 210 0.37 13.27 13.07
CA ALA A 210 -0.91 13.22 13.77
C ALA A 210 -1.61 11.87 13.57
N ALA A 211 -1.66 11.34 12.35
CA ALA A 211 -2.23 10.03 12.06
C ALA A 211 -1.45 8.89 12.74
N SER A 212 -0.13 8.99 12.77
CA SER A 212 0.72 8.01 13.47
C SER A 212 0.44 8.01 14.96
N LEU A 213 0.29 9.19 15.58
CA LEU A 213 -0.11 9.30 16.99
C LEU A 213 -1.52 8.77 17.24
N MET A 214 -2.47 9.03 16.36
CA MET A 214 -3.83 8.50 16.47
C MET A 214 -3.85 6.97 16.57
N ASN A 215 -2.99 6.28 15.83
CA ASN A 215 -2.86 4.81 15.90
C ASN A 215 -2.31 4.31 17.24
N MET A 216 -1.71 5.18 18.04
CA MET A 216 -1.11 4.86 19.34
C MET A 216 -1.86 5.48 20.53
N ALA A 217 -2.68 6.50 20.30
CA ALA A 217 -3.34 7.27 21.33
C ALA A 217 -4.51 6.55 22.01
N GLY A 218 -4.88 7.06 23.19
CA GLY A 218 -6.15 6.81 23.86
C GLY A 218 -7.10 7.97 23.71
N ILE A 219 -8.07 8.10 24.63
CA ILE A 219 -9.08 9.20 24.63
C ILE A 219 -8.89 10.06 25.88
N LYS A 220 -8.85 11.38 25.71
CA LYS A 220 -8.83 12.35 26.82
C LYS A 220 -10.15 12.29 27.60
N GLY A 221 -10.08 12.52 28.90
CA GLY A 221 -11.25 12.58 29.77
C GLY A 221 -10.90 12.43 31.24
N ALA A 222 -11.94 12.47 32.09
CA ALA A 222 -11.82 12.23 33.53
C ALA A 222 -12.90 11.20 33.98
N PRO A 223 -12.61 9.90 34.05
CA PRO A 223 -11.33 9.30 33.67
C PRO A 223 -11.13 9.21 32.15
N GLY A 224 -9.89 9.37 31.69
CA GLY A 224 -9.52 9.12 30.29
C GLY A 224 -9.40 7.63 30.00
N ILE A 225 -9.38 7.26 28.71
CA ILE A 225 -9.18 5.89 28.26
C ILE A 225 -7.75 5.73 27.75
N LYS A 226 -7.00 4.82 28.35
CA LYS A 226 -5.61 4.52 27.92
C LYS A 226 -5.58 3.84 26.55
N PRO A 227 -4.47 3.95 25.78
CA PRO A 227 -4.36 3.35 24.44
C PRO A 227 -4.67 1.85 24.39
N ALA A 228 -4.17 1.08 25.34
CA ALA A 228 -4.43 -0.37 25.41
C ALA A 228 -5.90 -0.66 25.73
N GLU A 229 -6.52 0.12 26.60
CA GLU A 229 -7.93 -0.01 26.96
C GLU A 229 -8.84 0.37 25.80
N PHE A 230 -8.53 1.45 25.06
CA PHE A 230 -9.27 1.83 23.86
C PHE A 230 -9.31 0.70 22.85
N ARG A 231 -8.14 0.12 22.54
CA ARG A 231 -8.04 -1.02 21.62
C ARG A 231 -8.80 -2.25 22.14
N ALA A 232 -8.67 -2.56 23.42
CA ALA A 232 -9.39 -3.68 24.04
C ALA A 232 -10.90 -3.47 24.00
N ASN A 233 -11.40 -2.25 24.24
CA ASN A 233 -12.82 -1.94 24.19
C ASN A 233 -13.37 -2.05 22.76
N LEU A 234 -12.63 -1.60 21.74
CA LEU A 234 -13.00 -1.83 20.34
C LEU A 234 -13.02 -3.32 20.01
N ALA A 235 -11.98 -4.07 20.41
CA ALA A 235 -11.89 -5.50 20.15
C ALA A 235 -13.02 -6.31 20.80
N LYS A 236 -13.48 -5.94 22.01
CA LYS A 236 -14.66 -6.54 22.67
C LYS A 236 -15.95 -6.37 21.84
N LEU A 237 -16.06 -5.28 21.08
CA LEU A 237 -17.15 -5.05 20.14
C LEU A 237 -16.93 -5.73 18.79
N GLY A 238 -15.81 -6.47 18.64
CA GLY A 238 -15.34 -6.96 17.37
C GLY A 238 -14.93 -5.82 16.43
N GLY A 239 -14.48 -4.70 16.97
CA GLY A 239 -14.12 -3.50 16.22
C GLY A 239 -12.61 -3.27 16.14
N LYS A 240 -12.18 -2.61 15.08
CA LYS A 240 -10.84 -2.04 14.93
C LYS A 240 -10.90 -0.73 14.17
N CYS A 241 -9.90 0.12 14.39
CA CYS A 241 -9.79 1.42 13.75
C CYS A 241 -8.33 1.67 13.40
N SER A 242 -8.08 2.32 12.26
CA SER A 242 -6.76 2.79 11.87
C SER A 242 -6.86 4.11 11.11
N TYR A 243 -5.77 4.88 11.18
CA TYR A 243 -5.63 6.19 10.54
C TYR A 243 -4.46 6.13 9.57
N ALA A 244 -4.67 6.65 8.36
CA ALA A 244 -3.65 6.67 7.33
C ALA A 244 -3.70 7.99 6.55
N VAL A 245 -2.54 8.41 6.04
CA VAL A 245 -2.40 9.63 5.22
C VAL A 245 -1.69 9.26 3.93
N SER A 246 -2.18 9.80 2.83
CA SER A 246 -1.44 9.90 1.58
C SER A 246 -1.14 11.38 1.29
N GLU A 247 -0.47 11.67 0.19
CA GLU A 247 -0.26 13.05 -0.23
C GLU A 247 -1.57 13.83 -0.37
N ASP A 248 -2.62 13.16 -0.82
CA ASP A 248 -3.89 13.75 -1.22
C ASP A 248 -5.03 13.57 -0.22
N TYR A 249 -4.99 12.49 0.60
CA TYR A 249 -6.14 12.11 1.40
C TYR A 249 -5.74 11.68 2.81
N PHE A 250 -6.62 11.97 3.76
CA PHE A 250 -6.62 11.38 5.08
C PHE A 250 -7.74 10.34 5.18
N TYR A 251 -7.41 9.19 5.75
CA TYR A 251 -8.32 8.05 5.87
C TYR A 251 -8.52 7.66 7.33
N VAL A 252 -9.77 7.36 7.68
CA VAL A 252 -10.12 6.65 8.91
C VAL A 252 -10.80 5.36 8.50
N ASP A 253 -10.13 4.24 8.73
CA ASP A 253 -10.65 2.92 8.42
C ASP A 253 -11.19 2.26 9.69
N ILE A 254 -12.46 1.90 9.66
CA ILE A 254 -13.18 1.28 10.76
C ILE A 254 -13.76 -0.04 10.25
N GLU A 255 -13.58 -1.09 11.01
CA GLU A 255 -14.15 -2.40 10.71
C GLU A 255 -14.71 -3.01 11.99
N GLY A 256 -15.77 -3.81 11.88
CA GLY A 256 -16.32 -4.46 13.06
C GLY A 256 -17.59 -5.25 12.79
N ASN A 257 -18.13 -5.84 13.86
CA ASN A 257 -19.40 -6.56 13.78
C ASN A 257 -20.55 -5.58 13.60
N GLU A 258 -21.44 -5.87 12.66
CA GLU A 258 -22.61 -5.05 12.30
C GLU A 258 -23.48 -4.67 13.50
N GLU A 259 -23.73 -5.61 14.39
CA GLU A 259 -24.55 -5.41 15.61
C GLU A 259 -23.99 -4.33 16.55
N ASN A 260 -22.69 -4.01 16.41
CA ASN A 260 -22.00 -3.03 17.23
C ASN A 260 -21.61 -1.77 16.44
N LEU A 261 -22.06 -1.60 15.19
CA LEU A 261 -21.71 -0.47 14.32
C LEU A 261 -21.86 0.87 15.05
N GLU A 262 -23.00 1.12 15.66
CA GLU A 262 -23.30 2.38 16.34
C GLU A 262 -22.31 2.69 17.47
N LYS A 263 -22.01 1.68 18.32
CA LYS A 263 -21.08 1.82 19.44
C LYS A 263 -19.64 2.03 18.98
N ILE A 264 -19.24 1.31 17.92
CA ILE A 264 -17.88 1.41 17.35
C ILE A 264 -17.70 2.80 16.75
N VAL A 265 -18.64 3.28 15.94
CA VAL A 265 -18.59 4.61 15.32
C VAL A 265 -18.54 5.72 16.39
N GLU A 266 -19.35 5.62 17.44
CA GLU A 266 -19.36 6.58 18.54
C GLU A 266 -18.01 6.61 19.28
N MET A 267 -17.42 5.45 19.56
CA MET A 267 -16.11 5.35 20.20
C MET A 267 -15.00 5.92 19.34
N VAL A 268 -15.00 5.63 18.04
CA VAL A 268 -14.00 6.18 17.11
C VAL A 268 -14.18 7.70 16.96
N LYS A 269 -15.41 8.21 16.92
CA LYS A 269 -15.66 9.65 16.92
C LYS A 269 -15.08 10.32 18.17
N LEU A 270 -15.31 9.76 19.35
CA LEU A 270 -14.73 10.32 20.59
C LEU A 270 -13.20 10.31 20.54
N HIS A 271 -12.61 9.26 19.97
CA HIS A 271 -11.17 9.18 19.77
C HIS A 271 -10.67 10.25 18.80
N MET A 272 -11.38 10.52 17.71
CA MET A 272 -11.02 11.58 16.75
C MET A 272 -11.16 12.99 17.33
N MET A 273 -12.17 13.22 18.19
CA MET A 273 -12.44 14.54 18.76
C MET A 273 -11.56 14.85 19.97
N PHE A 274 -11.21 13.84 20.74
CA PHE A 274 -10.49 13.98 22.01
C PHE A 274 -9.32 12.99 22.12
N PRO A 275 -8.38 12.98 21.14
CA PRO A 275 -7.24 12.08 21.21
C PRO A 275 -6.36 12.46 22.41
N ASN A 276 -5.85 11.46 23.12
CA ASN A 276 -4.89 11.71 24.20
C ASN A 276 -3.46 11.59 23.67
N PHE A 277 -2.93 12.69 23.18
CA PHE A 277 -1.53 12.79 22.75
C PHE A 277 -0.59 13.12 23.92
N ASP A 278 -1.13 13.70 25.00
CA ASP A 278 -0.40 13.92 26.25
C ASP A 278 -0.42 12.60 27.06
N SER A 279 0.52 11.71 26.80
CA SER A 279 0.74 10.57 27.68
C SER A 279 1.68 10.96 28.84
N GLU A 280 1.71 10.16 29.90
CA GLU A 280 2.66 10.34 30.99
C GLU A 280 4.08 10.57 30.41
N ASN A 281 4.63 11.78 30.63
CA ASN A 281 5.94 12.23 30.16
C ASN A 281 6.11 12.39 28.63
N ASP A 282 5.06 12.77 27.89
CA ASP A 282 5.13 12.99 26.43
C ASP A 282 5.69 11.81 25.60
N MET A 283 5.59 10.60 26.14
CA MET A 283 6.21 9.40 25.53
C MET A 283 5.76 9.16 24.10
N LEU A 284 4.49 9.43 23.75
CA LEU A 284 3.99 9.17 22.39
C LEU A 284 4.62 10.12 21.38
N ILE A 285 4.69 11.42 21.70
CA ILE A 285 5.33 12.41 20.83
C ILE A 285 6.82 12.15 20.71
N ASN A 286 7.49 11.88 21.82
CA ASN A 286 8.91 11.56 21.79
C ASN A 286 9.23 10.31 20.99
N ASN A 287 8.33 9.32 21.00
CA ASN A 287 8.45 8.12 20.14
C ASN A 287 8.42 8.50 18.66
N ILE A 288 7.44 9.32 18.21
CA ILE A 288 7.35 9.78 16.82
C ILE A 288 8.58 10.59 16.43
N LYS A 289 9.03 11.54 17.28
CA LYS A 289 10.24 12.33 17.04
C LYS A 289 11.47 11.45 16.90
N GLY A 290 11.62 10.45 17.78
CA GLY A 290 12.72 9.50 17.75
C GLY A 290 12.71 8.61 16.50
N GLN A 291 11.54 8.10 16.11
CA GLN A 291 11.40 7.32 14.88
C GLN A 291 11.79 8.15 13.66
N GLU A 292 11.29 9.39 13.55
CA GLU A 292 11.59 10.27 12.43
C GLU A 292 13.08 10.64 12.40
N TYR A 293 13.66 10.97 13.55
CA TYR A 293 15.09 11.22 13.63
C TYR A 293 15.90 10.03 13.12
N SER A 294 15.58 8.83 13.59
CA SER A 294 16.28 7.61 13.16
C SER A 294 16.09 7.34 11.67
N ALA A 295 14.88 7.52 11.15
CA ALA A 295 14.60 7.35 9.73
C ALA A 295 15.44 8.29 8.88
N ARG A 296 15.51 9.57 9.23
CA ARG A 296 16.28 10.58 8.47
C ARG A 296 17.78 10.41 8.57
N GLN A 297 18.31 9.82 9.64
CA GLN A 297 19.75 9.49 9.74
C GLN A 297 20.17 8.45 8.69
N VAL A 298 19.28 7.55 8.28
CA VAL A 298 19.59 6.50 7.31
C VAL A 298 19.21 6.87 5.86
N GLU A 299 18.37 7.87 5.66
CA GLU A 299 17.91 8.29 4.32
C GLU A 299 19.06 8.57 3.37
N GLN A 300 20.02 9.39 3.79
CA GLN A 300 21.17 9.78 2.97
C GLN A 300 22.09 8.60 2.61
N ARG A 301 22.03 7.52 3.38
CA ARG A 301 22.80 6.30 3.14
C ARG A 301 22.01 5.25 2.35
N ASN A 302 20.72 5.46 2.16
CA ASN A 302 19.86 4.57 1.39
C ASN A 302 19.72 5.07 -0.03
N THR A 303 20.40 4.42 -0.94
CA THR A 303 20.44 4.80 -2.36
C THR A 303 19.08 4.77 -3.07
N ASP A 304 18.15 3.94 -2.59
CA ASP A 304 16.78 3.92 -3.14
C ASP A 304 16.04 5.19 -2.74
N ILE A 305 16.12 5.61 -1.47
CA ILE A 305 15.49 6.85 -0.97
C ILE A 305 16.10 8.08 -1.64
N VAL A 306 17.44 8.10 -1.79
CA VAL A 306 18.13 9.20 -2.48
C VAL A 306 17.68 9.31 -3.94
N ALA A 307 17.57 8.17 -4.65
CA ALA A 307 17.08 8.15 -6.03
C ALA A 307 15.62 8.61 -6.13
N ASP A 308 14.75 8.20 -5.22
CA ASP A 308 13.35 8.61 -5.18
C ASP A 308 13.23 10.12 -4.90
N ALA A 309 14.04 10.65 -3.99
CA ALA A 309 14.08 12.08 -3.71
C ALA A 309 14.55 12.90 -4.91
N ALA A 310 15.59 12.44 -5.61
CA ALA A 310 16.07 13.08 -6.83
C ALA A 310 15.03 13.00 -7.96
N PHE A 311 14.36 11.85 -8.12
CA PHE A 311 13.30 11.67 -9.10
C PHE A 311 12.10 12.58 -8.83
N ASP A 312 11.68 12.72 -7.57
CA ASP A 312 10.60 13.63 -7.20
C ASP A 312 11.00 15.10 -7.34
N TYR A 313 12.26 15.45 -7.08
CA TYR A 313 12.75 16.79 -7.35
C TYR A 313 12.69 17.15 -8.85
N VAL A 314 13.09 16.21 -9.70
CA VAL A 314 13.01 16.42 -11.17
C VAL A 314 11.56 16.59 -11.63
N ARG A 315 10.60 15.93 -10.98
CA ARG A 315 9.17 16.02 -11.32
C ARG A 315 8.48 17.26 -10.78
N TYR A 316 8.80 17.67 -9.56
CA TYR A 316 8.05 18.66 -8.81
C TYR A 316 8.87 19.90 -8.40
N GLY A 317 10.20 19.90 -8.57
CA GLY A 317 11.07 20.99 -8.13
C GLY A 317 10.91 21.29 -6.64
N GLU A 318 10.72 22.56 -6.31
CA GLU A 318 10.49 23.04 -4.96
C GLU A 318 9.19 22.48 -4.31
N ASN A 319 8.30 21.87 -5.10
CA ASN A 319 7.11 21.20 -4.60
C ASN A 319 7.31 19.70 -4.35
N SER A 320 8.56 19.21 -4.43
CA SER A 320 8.89 17.81 -4.09
C SER A 320 8.47 17.50 -2.65
N PRO A 321 7.91 16.28 -2.38
CA PRO A 321 7.56 15.85 -1.03
C PRO A 321 8.75 15.93 -0.08
N TYR A 322 9.94 15.59 -0.55
CA TYR A 322 11.18 15.63 0.26
C TYR A 322 11.62 17.05 0.64
N ILE A 323 11.25 18.07 -0.16
CA ILE A 323 11.54 19.47 0.18
C ILE A 323 10.42 20.08 1.02
N LYS A 324 9.15 19.76 0.73
CA LYS A 324 7.98 20.34 1.41
C LYS A 324 7.70 19.73 2.80
N ARG A 325 8.22 18.56 3.09
CA ARG A 325 8.06 17.96 4.42
C ARG A 325 8.69 18.85 5.51
N PRO A 326 8.19 18.78 6.77
CA PRO A 326 8.76 19.52 7.88
C PRO A 326 10.25 19.24 8.06
N THR A 327 11.04 20.26 8.41
CA THR A 327 12.46 20.06 8.73
C THR A 327 12.61 19.28 10.02
N LEU A 328 13.64 18.41 10.10
CA LEU A 328 13.82 17.56 11.27
C LEU A 328 14.06 18.37 12.55
N MET A 329 15.01 19.33 12.49
CA MET A 329 15.49 20.02 13.69
C MET A 329 14.56 21.16 14.12
N GLU A 330 14.02 21.92 13.17
CA GLU A 330 13.24 23.14 13.47
C GLU A 330 11.76 22.83 13.67
N ASP A 331 11.21 21.85 12.94
CA ASP A 331 9.78 21.58 12.97
C ASP A 331 9.46 20.29 13.72
N VAL A 332 10.08 19.15 13.32
CA VAL A 332 9.70 17.84 13.88
C VAL A 332 10.09 17.68 15.33
N LEU A 333 11.35 17.99 15.68
CA LEU A 333 11.80 17.83 17.06
C LEU A 333 11.13 18.83 18.04
N GLN A 334 10.58 19.93 17.51
CA GLN A 334 9.88 20.93 18.31
C GLN A 334 8.35 20.80 18.26
N MET A 335 7.79 19.87 17.47
CA MET A 335 6.34 19.72 17.40
C MET A 335 5.72 19.34 18.75
N THR A 336 4.50 19.78 18.97
CA THR A 336 3.76 19.57 20.22
C THR A 336 2.45 18.82 19.99
N ALA A 337 1.89 18.22 21.05
CA ALA A 337 0.57 17.59 21.04
C ALA A 337 -0.52 18.53 20.54
N ALA A 338 -0.54 19.76 21.05
CA ALA A 338 -1.53 20.77 20.68
C ALA A 338 -1.48 21.14 19.18
N GLN A 339 -0.27 21.19 18.60
CA GLN A 339 -0.10 21.43 17.16
C GLN A 339 -0.73 20.30 16.35
N LEU A 340 -0.48 19.04 16.72
CA LEU A 340 -1.01 17.88 16.01
C LEU A 340 -2.51 17.70 16.17
N GLU A 341 -3.07 18.01 17.35
CA GLU A 341 -4.51 18.08 17.57
C GLU A 341 -5.15 19.16 16.70
N GLY A 342 -4.52 20.33 16.59
CA GLY A 342 -4.97 21.42 15.73
C GLY A 342 -5.02 21.02 14.25
N VAL A 343 -4.05 20.24 13.79
CA VAL A 343 -4.03 19.70 12.42
C VAL A 343 -5.19 18.71 12.19
N LEU A 344 -5.45 17.81 13.14
CA LEU A 344 -6.58 16.87 13.05
C LEU A 344 -7.93 17.59 13.02
N HIS A 345 -8.09 18.66 13.78
CA HIS A 345 -9.31 19.45 13.76
C HIS A 345 -9.52 20.14 12.41
N GLN A 346 -8.45 20.54 11.72
CA GLN A 346 -8.54 21.13 10.38
C GLN A 346 -9.08 20.13 9.34
N VAL A 347 -8.78 18.83 9.48
CA VAL A 347 -9.26 17.77 8.57
C VAL A 347 -10.79 17.79 8.44
N GLN A 348 -11.53 18.09 9.52
CA GLN A 348 -12.98 18.12 9.52
C GLN A 348 -13.60 19.22 8.63
N ASN A 349 -12.79 20.16 8.14
CA ASN A 349 -13.24 21.24 7.25
C ASN A 349 -13.13 20.86 5.76
N TYR A 350 -12.63 19.66 5.44
CA TYR A 350 -12.48 19.20 4.05
C TYR A 350 -13.62 18.26 3.66
N GLU A 351 -13.86 18.14 2.37
CA GLU A 351 -14.84 17.21 1.83
C GLU A 351 -14.61 15.80 2.32
N LEU A 352 -15.70 15.07 2.52
CA LEU A 352 -15.71 13.74 3.08
C LEU A 352 -16.50 12.78 2.19
N GLU A 353 -15.84 11.77 1.67
CA GLU A 353 -16.47 10.58 1.10
C GLU A 353 -16.55 9.50 2.18
N ILE A 354 -17.74 9.00 2.45
CA ILE A 354 -17.99 7.90 3.39
C ILE A 354 -18.31 6.65 2.59
N HIS A 355 -17.49 5.62 2.73
CA HIS A 355 -17.69 4.34 2.08
C HIS A 355 -18.01 3.26 3.11
N TYR A 356 -19.24 2.80 3.11
CA TYR A 356 -19.68 1.70 3.95
C TYR A 356 -19.90 0.43 3.08
N ALA A 357 -19.44 -0.71 3.58
CA ALA A 357 -19.79 -2.01 3.04
C ALA A 357 -20.20 -2.92 4.20
N GLY A 358 -21.47 -3.35 4.23
CA GLY A 358 -22.01 -4.11 5.33
C GLY A 358 -23.36 -4.74 5.01
N ALA A 359 -23.93 -5.48 5.96
CA ALA A 359 -25.18 -6.21 5.81
C ALA A 359 -26.42 -5.40 6.25
N LEU A 360 -26.23 -4.30 6.98
CA LEU A 360 -27.35 -3.45 7.38
C LEU A 360 -27.95 -2.69 6.19
N PRO A 361 -29.27 -2.42 6.20
CA PRO A 361 -29.91 -1.58 5.19
C PRO A 361 -29.30 -0.18 5.13
N ALA A 362 -29.10 0.35 3.93
CA ALA A 362 -28.46 1.65 3.72
C ALA A 362 -29.12 2.79 4.52
N LEU A 363 -30.47 2.81 4.63
CA LEU A 363 -31.19 3.84 5.39
C LEU A 363 -30.84 3.81 6.88
N GLU A 364 -30.71 2.62 7.45
CA GLU A 364 -30.33 2.45 8.87
C GLU A 364 -28.91 2.96 9.11
N VAL A 365 -27.97 2.53 8.24
CA VAL A 365 -26.58 2.97 8.30
C VAL A 365 -26.46 4.49 8.19
N LYS A 366 -27.14 5.10 7.21
CA LYS A 366 -27.11 6.55 7.03
C LYS A 366 -27.64 7.30 8.26
N ASN A 367 -28.70 6.79 8.90
CA ASN A 367 -29.20 7.35 10.14
C ASN A 367 -28.18 7.25 11.29
N ILE A 368 -27.52 6.10 11.44
CA ILE A 368 -26.45 5.92 12.44
C ILE A 368 -25.32 6.91 12.18
N LEU A 369 -24.80 6.97 10.96
CA LEU A 369 -23.67 7.83 10.61
C LEU A 369 -24.02 9.31 10.78
N TYR A 370 -25.20 9.75 10.32
CA TYR A 370 -25.64 11.13 10.48
C TYR A 370 -25.73 11.55 11.95
N ASN A 371 -26.28 10.69 12.80
CA ASN A 371 -26.48 11.00 14.23
C ASN A 371 -25.18 10.86 15.05
N LYS A 372 -24.29 9.92 14.68
CA LYS A 372 -23.14 9.56 15.51
C LYS A 372 -21.83 10.24 15.11
N LEU A 373 -21.62 10.53 13.82
CA LEU A 373 -20.37 11.17 13.42
C LEU A 373 -20.32 12.66 13.72
N SER A 374 -21.47 13.32 13.90
CA SER A 374 -21.56 14.79 14.14
C SER A 374 -20.70 15.58 13.14
N LEU A 375 -20.93 15.31 11.85
CA LEU A 375 -20.14 15.84 10.75
C LEU A 375 -20.24 17.37 10.68
N ASN A 376 -19.15 18.01 10.25
CA ASN A 376 -19.11 19.45 10.03
C ASN A 376 -19.79 19.80 8.69
N ASN A 377 -20.73 20.75 8.70
CA ASN A 377 -21.40 21.23 7.47
C ASN A 377 -20.71 22.43 6.82
N ASN A 378 -19.61 22.93 7.39
CA ASN A 378 -18.79 24.02 6.85
C ASN A 378 -17.53 23.47 6.17
N VAL A 379 -17.70 22.44 5.32
CA VAL A 379 -16.57 21.83 4.60
C VAL A 379 -16.08 22.73 3.46
N ARG A 380 -14.82 22.61 3.11
CA ARG A 380 -14.26 23.28 1.92
C ARG A 380 -14.74 22.53 0.67
N PRO A 381 -15.33 23.21 -0.31
CA PRO A 381 -15.94 22.59 -1.49
C PRO A 381 -14.86 22.16 -2.52
N THR A 382 -13.95 21.30 -2.12
CA THR A 382 -12.91 20.74 -2.97
C THR A 382 -13.27 19.27 -3.27
N MET A 383 -13.75 19.00 -4.49
CA MET A 383 -14.04 17.62 -4.96
C MET A 383 -12.77 16.78 -5.16
N SER A 384 -11.61 17.33 -4.95
CA SER A 384 -10.32 16.65 -4.98
C SER A 384 -9.27 17.52 -4.32
N PRO A 385 -8.23 16.90 -3.75
CA PRO A 385 -7.10 17.61 -3.18
C PRO A 385 -6.44 18.57 -4.17
N VAL A 386 -5.69 19.51 -3.64
CA VAL A 386 -4.89 20.42 -4.44
C VAL A 386 -3.87 19.64 -5.23
N GLU A 387 -3.88 19.81 -6.56
CA GLU A 387 -2.91 19.14 -7.43
C GLU A 387 -1.52 19.73 -7.20
N ARG A 388 -0.53 18.86 -6.99
CA ARG A 388 0.87 19.24 -6.88
C ARG A 388 1.39 19.69 -8.24
N PRO A 389 1.89 20.94 -8.40
CA PRO A 389 2.43 21.39 -9.67
C PRO A 389 3.66 20.60 -10.08
N MET A 390 3.68 20.10 -11.32
CA MET A 390 4.85 19.44 -11.91
C MET A 390 5.72 20.48 -12.64
N VAL A 391 7.03 20.21 -12.68
CA VAL A 391 7.97 20.96 -13.51
C VAL A 391 7.75 20.56 -14.96
N PRO A 392 7.47 21.52 -15.88
CA PRO A 392 7.32 21.24 -17.30
C PRO A 392 8.68 20.91 -17.96
N ILE A 393 8.67 19.95 -18.88
CA ILE A 393 9.85 19.55 -19.66
C ILE A 393 9.77 20.24 -21.03
N THR A 394 10.47 21.36 -21.18
CA THR A 394 10.46 22.19 -22.38
C THR A 394 11.70 22.04 -23.26
N GLU A 395 12.77 21.47 -22.74
CA GLU A 395 14.06 21.24 -23.40
C GLU A 395 14.71 19.94 -22.89
N ASN A 396 15.68 19.42 -23.64
CA ASN A 396 16.48 18.28 -23.21
C ASN A 396 17.37 18.68 -22.05
N LYS A 397 17.31 17.91 -20.95
CA LYS A 397 18.06 18.20 -19.74
C LYS A 397 18.58 16.93 -19.08
N ILE A 398 19.79 17.01 -18.52
CA ILE A 398 20.36 15.93 -17.73
C ILE A 398 20.59 16.42 -16.32
N TYR A 399 20.07 15.68 -15.36
CA TYR A 399 20.42 15.77 -13.95
C TYR A 399 21.38 14.62 -13.61
N PHE A 400 22.46 14.93 -12.96
CA PHE A 400 23.45 13.94 -12.57
C PHE A 400 23.73 14.05 -11.07
N LEU A 401 23.47 12.97 -10.33
CA LEU A 401 23.75 12.86 -8.92
C LEU A 401 24.87 11.81 -8.71
N PRO A 402 26.12 12.25 -8.54
CA PRO A 402 27.25 11.32 -8.42
C PRO A 402 27.29 10.63 -7.05
N ASP A 403 27.49 9.33 -7.07
CA ASP A 403 27.81 8.52 -5.90
C ASP A 403 28.99 7.58 -6.22
N ALA A 404 30.14 7.87 -5.64
CA ALA A 404 31.39 7.14 -5.91
C ALA A 404 31.42 5.71 -5.34
N GLU A 405 30.54 5.39 -4.38
CA GLU A 405 30.47 4.07 -3.75
C GLU A 405 29.53 3.13 -4.48
N MET A 406 28.70 3.66 -5.38
CA MET A 406 27.70 2.89 -6.11
C MET A 406 28.29 2.07 -7.26
N GLN A 407 27.98 0.78 -7.26
CA GLN A 407 28.32 -0.13 -8.35
C GLN A 407 27.23 -0.24 -9.43
N GLN A 408 26.02 0.25 -9.11
CA GLN A 408 24.89 0.27 -10.03
C GLN A 408 24.36 1.69 -10.12
N ALA A 409 24.07 2.12 -11.34
CA ALA A 409 23.43 3.40 -11.63
C ALA A 409 21.94 3.19 -11.89
N LYS A 410 21.15 4.17 -11.50
CA LYS A 410 19.72 4.27 -11.81
C LYS A 410 19.54 5.41 -12.80
N VAL A 411 19.00 5.09 -13.96
CA VAL A 411 18.74 6.09 -15.00
C VAL A 411 17.26 6.20 -15.24
N TYR A 412 16.73 7.40 -15.10
CA TYR A 412 15.32 7.73 -15.38
C TYR A 412 15.20 8.62 -16.61
N PHE A 413 14.15 8.37 -17.40
CA PHE A 413 13.82 9.14 -18.59
C PHE A 413 12.41 9.69 -18.44
N LEU A 414 12.24 10.99 -18.57
CA LEU A 414 10.98 11.68 -18.35
C LEU A 414 10.60 12.49 -19.59
N ILE A 415 9.36 12.32 -20.07
CA ILE A 415 8.76 13.11 -21.15
C ILE A 415 7.39 13.57 -20.68
N ASP A 416 7.04 14.84 -20.92
CA ASP A 416 5.69 15.32 -20.65
C ASP A 416 4.72 14.75 -21.68
N GLY A 417 3.62 14.23 -21.17
CA GLY A 417 2.50 13.80 -22.00
C GLY A 417 1.48 14.93 -22.17
N GLU A 418 0.26 14.55 -22.43
CA GLU A 418 -0.88 15.48 -22.54
C GLU A 418 -1.87 15.24 -21.38
N PRO A 419 -2.83 16.18 -21.17
CA PRO A 419 -3.91 15.96 -20.24
C PRO A 419 -4.64 14.64 -20.54
N TYR A 420 -4.76 13.80 -19.53
CA TYR A 420 -5.36 12.47 -19.70
C TYR A 420 -6.83 12.56 -20.11
N ASN A 421 -7.18 11.80 -21.14
CA ASN A 421 -8.55 11.65 -21.61
C ASN A 421 -8.91 10.15 -21.65
N VAL A 422 -10.04 9.79 -21.07
CA VAL A 422 -10.53 8.39 -21.05
C VAL A 422 -10.73 7.79 -22.45
N LYS A 423 -10.93 8.60 -23.47
CA LYS A 423 -11.03 8.14 -24.88
C LYS A 423 -9.72 7.53 -25.39
N ASP A 424 -8.58 7.97 -24.83
CA ASP A 424 -7.25 7.48 -25.20
C ASP A 424 -6.78 6.32 -24.30
N ALA A 425 -7.57 5.93 -23.30
CA ALA A 425 -7.17 4.96 -22.29
C ALA A 425 -6.58 3.68 -22.88
N VAL A 426 -7.18 3.14 -23.93
CA VAL A 426 -6.75 1.88 -24.57
C VAL A 426 -5.46 2.08 -25.36
N ASN A 427 -5.21 3.27 -25.93
CA ASN A 427 -3.97 3.58 -26.62
C ASN A 427 -2.80 3.67 -25.62
N TYR A 428 -3.01 4.31 -24.45
CA TYR A 428 -2.03 4.30 -23.35
C TYR A 428 -1.72 2.86 -22.90
N MET A 429 -2.74 2.04 -22.73
CA MET A 429 -2.55 0.63 -22.32
C MET A 429 -1.77 -0.15 -23.37
N ALA A 430 -2.10 0.01 -24.65
CA ALA A 430 -1.43 -0.69 -25.74
C ALA A 430 0.03 -0.29 -25.88
N PHE A 431 0.32 1.02 -25.84
CA PHE A 431 1.70 1.51 -25.85
C PHE A 431 2.49 1.01 -24.63
N ASN A 432 1.93 1.12 -23.43
CA ASN A 432 2.60 0.67 -22.21
C ASN A 432 2.91 -0.83 -22.26
N GLU A 433 1.98 -1.66 -22.76
CA GLU A 433 2.21 -3.10 -22.91
C GLU A 433 3.27 -3.41 -23.96
N TYR A 434 3.22 -2.73 -25.10
CA TYR A 434 4.19 -2.92 -26.19
C TYR A 434 5.59 -2.46 -25.79
N PHE A 435 5.70 -1.24 -25.24
CA PHE A 435 6.99 -0.61 -24.93
C PHE A 435 7.62 -1.16 -23.66
N GLY A 436 6.85 -1.24 -22.57
CA GLY A 436 7.35 -1.58 -21.24
C GLY A 436 6.70 -2.78 -20.56
N GLY A 437 5.86 -3.56 -21.26
CA GLY A 437 5.05 -4.66 -20.70
C GLY A 437 5.85 -5.85 -20.20
N GLY A 438 6.47 -5.75 -19.04
CA GLY A 438 7.18 -6.84 -18.36
C GLY A 438 8.28 -7.45 -19.22
N PHE A 439 8.45 -8.77 -19.15
CA PHE A 439 9.51 -9.50 -19.88
C PHE A 439 9.32 -9.52 -21.40
N SER A 440 8.11 -9.32 -21.90
CA SER A 440 7.82 -9.30 -23.35
C SER A 440 7.87 -7.89 -23.96
N GLY A 441 7.95 -6.85 -23.12
CA GLY A 441 8.03 -5.47 -23.57
C GLY A 441 9.33 -5.15 -24.31
N LEU A 442 9.25 -4.18 -25.22
CA LEU A 442 10.36 -3.77 -26.08
C LEU A 442 11.62 -3.39 -25.30
N VAL A 443 11.48 -2.56 -24.26
CA VAL A 443 12.59 -2.07 -23.44
C VAL A 443 13.35 -3.22 -22.77
N MET A 444 12.62 -4.16 -22.16
CA MET A 444 13.23 -5.31 -21.48
C MET A 444 13.97 -6.20 -22.50
N ASN A 445 13.35 -6.48 -23.64
CA ASN A 445 13.95 -7.29 -24.69
C ASN A 445 15.22 -6.65 -25.27
N GLU A 446 15.19 -5.36 -25.57
CA GLU A 446 16.32 -4.68 -26.23
C GLU A 446 17.50 -4.43 -25.29
N ILE A 447 17.24 -4.12 -24.01
CA ILE A 447 18.28 -3.73 -23.05
C ILE A 447 18.78 -4.94 -22.25
N ARG A 448 17.86 -5.75 -21.72
CA ARG A 448 18.24 -6.88 -20.87
C ARG A 448 18.52 -8.15 -21.68
N GLU A 449 17.54 -8.64 -22.45
CA GLU A 449 17.62 -9.96 -23.06
C GLU A 449 18.66 -10.01 -24.19
N LYS A 450 18.66 -9.02 -25.07
CA LYS A 450 19.60 -8.97 -26.21
C LYS A 450 20.99 -8.48 -25.84
N ARG A 451 21.14 -7.57 -24.85
CA ARG A 451 22.41 -6.90 -24.57
C ARG A 451 22.95 -7.11 -23.17
N SER A 452 22.18 -7.71 -22.27
CA SER A 452 22.57 -7.94 -20.87
C SER A 452 23.10 -6.68 -20.17
N MET A 453 22.53 -5.51 -20.49
CA MET A 453 22.98 -4.22 -19.97
C MET A 453 22.33 -3.88 -18.64
N ALA A 454 21.14 -4.41 -18.34
CA ALA A 454 20.39 -4.08 -17.13
C ALA A 454 19.76 -5.31 -16.50
N TYR A 455 19.56 -5.26 -15.18
CA TYR A 455 18.74 -6.24 -14.48
C TYR A 455 17.25 -5.90 -14.61
N ASN A 456 16.92 -4.60 -14.55
CA ASN A 456 15.57 -4.10 -14.67
C ASN A 456 15.53 -2.87 -15.59
N ALA A 457 14.59 -2.88 -16.52
CA ALA A 457 14.34 -1.77 -17.43
C ALA A 457 12.86 -1.75 -17.83
N TYR A 458 12.27 -0.55 -17.85
CA TYR A 458 10.88 -0.37 -18.25
C TYR A 458 10.62 1.03 -18.82
N GLY A 459 9.45 1.23 -19.41
CA GLY A 459 8.97 2.54 -19.82
C GLY A 459 7.46 2.55 -19.99
N TYR A 460 6.78 3.53 -19.41
CA TYR A 460 5.34 3.64 -19.48
C TYR A 460 4.85 5.07 -19.27
N PHE A 461 3.68 5.41 -19.79
CA PHE A 461 2.95 6.60 -19.38
C PHE A 461 2.20 6.34 -18.07
N SER A 462 2.43 7.18 -17.08
CA SER A 462 1.66 7.17 -15.84
C SER A 462 0.23 7.63 -16.10
N ARG A 463 -0.72 6.95 -15.47
CA ARG A 463 -2.12 7.33 -15.49
C ARG A 463 -2.43 8.17 -14.25
N PRO A 464 -2.84 9.45 -14.42
CA PRO A 464 -3.19 10.29 -13.29
C PRO A 464 -4.53 9.83 -12.66
N PRO A 465 -4.81 10.21 -11.40
CA PRO A 465 -6.04 9.81 -10.71
C PRO A 465 -7.31 10.50 -11.23
N LYS A 466 -7.16 11.62 -11.96
CA LYS A 466 -8.28 12.45 -12.44
C LYS A 466 -8.15 12.76 -13.93
N GLN A 467 -9.28 12.79 -14.64
CA GLN A 467 -9.32 13.23 -16.03
C GLN A 467 -8.82 14.67 -16.16
N GLY A 468 -8.07 14.95 -17.22
CA GLY A 468 -7.54 16.27 -17.50
C GLY A 468 -6.21 16.60 -16.81
N GLN A 469 -5.78 15.80 -15.85
CA GLN A 469 -4.43 15.93 -15.28
C GLN A 469 -3.36 15.47 -16.29
N MET A 470 -2.18 16.07 -16.19
CA MET A 470 -1.06 15.76 -17.08
C MET A 470 -0.58 14.33 -16.92
N THR A 471 -0.39 13.64 -18.04
CA THR A 471 0.33 12.36 -18.08
C THR A 471 1.82 12.61 -18.18
N LYS A 472 2.63 11.64 -17.75
CA LYS A 472 4.09 11.70 -17.90
C LYS A 472 4.62 10.33 -18.28
N PHE A 473 5.47 10.28 -19.30
CA PHE A 473 6.25 9.09 -19.58
C PHE A 473 7.37 8.97 -18.56
N VAL A 474 7.55 7.77 -18.04
CA VAL A 474 8.63 7.41 -17.13
C VAL A 474 9.33 6.19 -17.69
N GLY A 475 10.58 6.36 -18.07
CA GLY A 475 11.50 5.29 -18.41
C GLY A 475 12.49 5.03 -17.27
N TYR A 476 12.98 3.83 -17.15
CA TYR A 476 13.96 3.43 -16.14
C TYR A 476 14.91 2.36 -16.66
N VAL A 477 16.19 2.48 -16.29
CA VAL A 477 17.20 1.45 -16.48
C VAL A 477 18.09 1.38 -15.24
N GLY A 478 18.13 0.19 -14.61
CA GLY A 478 19.09 -0.12 -13.56
C GLY A 478 20.28 -0.88 -14.15
N THR A 479 21.45 -0.25 -14.27
CA THR A 479 22.62 -0.77 -14.97
C THR A 479 23.90 -0.70 -14.14
N GLN A 480 24.97 -1.35 -14.57
CA GLN A 480 26.29 -1.20 -13.98
C GLN A 480 26.87 0.17 -14.34
N SER A 481 27.69 0.73 -13.44
CA SER A 481 28.24 2.09 -13.58
C SER A 481 29.05 2.27 -14.88
N ASP A 482 29.73 1.23 -15.33
CA ASP A 482 30.54 1.24 -16.56
C ASP A 482 29.71 1.09 -17.86
N LYS A 483 28.41 0.79 -17.74
CA LYS A 483 27.49 0.60 -18.89
C LYS A 483 26.43 1.70 -19.02
N VAL A 484 26.51 2.74 -18.20
CA VAL A 484 25.49 3.80 -18.15
C VAL A 484 25.32 4.49 -19.49
N ALA A 485 26.43 4.90 -20.14
CA ALA A 485 26.39 5.59 -21.42
C ALA A 485 25.76 4.70 -22.51
N ASP A 486 26.21 3.45 -22.62
CA ASP A 486 25.68 2.49 -23.61
C ASP A 486 24.19 2.22 -23.39
N ALA A 487 23.75 2.09 -22.11
CA ALA A 487 22.35 1.87 -21.77
C ALA A 487 21.48 3.09 -22.11
N ILE A 488 21.98 4.30 -21.90
CA ILE A 488 21.32 5.54 -22.31
C ILE A 488 21.18 5.61 -23.82
N ASP A 489 22.25 5.33 -24.57
CA ASP A 489 22.24 5.36 -26.03
C ASP A 489 21.23 4.37 -26.62
N VAL A 490 21.18 3.16 -26.08
CA VAL A 490 20.17 2.17 -26.50
C VAL A 490 18.78 2.64 -26.15
N TYR A 491 18.55 3.14 -24.93
CA TYR A 491 17.22 3.61 -24.53
C TYR A 491 16.75 4.80 -25.38
N MET A 492 17.63 5.76 -25.61
CA MET A 492 17.36 6.92 -26.50
C MET A 492 17.05 6.48 -27.91
N SER A 493 17.76 5.49 -28.45
CA SER A 493 17.46 4.93 -29.78
C SER A 493 16.05 4.34 -29.87
N LEU A 494 15.53 3.73 -28.78
CA LEU A 494 14.15 3.23 -28.72
C LEU A 494 13.11 4.38 -28.66
N LEU A 495 13.46 5.50 -28.03
CA LEU A 495 12.60 6.69 -27.98
C LEU A 495 12.59 7.45 -29.30
N ASP A 496 13.70 7.47 -30.04
CA ASP A 496 13.83 8.17 -31.31
C ASP A 496 13.30 7.34 -32.49
N SER A 497 13.52 6.04 -32.47
CA SER A 497 13.15 5.11 -33.54
C SER A 497 12.72 3.76 -32.96
N MET A 498 11.45 3.72 -32.52
CA MET A 498 10.87 2.52 -31.93
C MET A 498 10.82 1.36 -32.94
N PRO A 499 11.49 0.20 -32.68
CA PRO A 499 11.33 -1.01 -33.48
C PRO A 499 9.87 -1.42 -33.61
N GLN A 500 9.49 -1.98 -34.77
CA GLN A 500 8.11 -2.32 -35.10
C GLN A 500 7.94 -3.82 -35.25
N TYR A 501 7.11 -4.41 -34.38
CA TYR A 501 6.77 -5.84 -34.37
C TYR A 501 5.23 -6.02 -34.38
N PRO A 502 4.57 -5.76 -35.54
CA PRO A 502 3.10 -5.79 -35.63
C PRO A 502 2.50 -7.17 -35.29
N GLU A 503 3.26 -8.24 -35.42
CA GLU A 503 2.88 -9.60 -35.06
C GLU A 503 2.58 -9.77 -33.57
N THR A 504 3.07 -8.88 -32.70
CA THR A 504 2.81 -8.94 -31.26
C THR A 504 1.41 -8.50 -30.84
N MET A 505 0.65 -7.86 -31.75
CA MET A 505 -0.64 -7.25 -31.41
C MET A 505 -1.68 -8.23 -30.90
N GLU A 506 -1.70 -9.48 -31.39
CA GLU A 506 -2.65 -10.48 -30.89
C GLU A 506 -2.39 -10.82 -29.43
N ASN A 507 -1.13 -10.97 -29.06
CA ASN A 507 -0.73 -11.20 -27.67
C ASN A 507 -1.07 -9.99 -26.79
N ILE A 508 -0.79 -8.76 -27.25
CA ILE A 508 -1.12 -7.53 -26.54
C ILE A 508 -2.63 -7.43 -26.27
N ARG A 509 -3.46 -7.65 -27.28
CA ARG A 509 -4.93 -7.65 -27.10
C ARG A 509 -5.37 -8.68 -26.06
N THR A 510 -4.76 -9.87 -26.09
CA THR A 510 -5.06 -10.95 -25.14
C THR A 510 -4.70 -10.55 -23.71
N VAL A 511 -3.48 -10.07 -23.49
CA VAL A 511 -2.99 -9.64 -22.17
C VAL A 511 -3.83 -8.49 -21.63
N LEU A 512 -4.07 -7.45 -22.43
CA LEU A 512 -4.89 -6.30 -22.01
C LEU A 512 -6.32 -6.71 -21.68
N ARG A 513 -6.92 -7.58 -22.48
CA ARG A 513 -8.28 -8.08 -22.21
C ARG A 513 -8.33 -8.88 -20.91
N GLN A 514 -7.37 -9.75 -20.67
CA GLN A 514 -7.28 -10.51 -19.42
C GLN A 514 -7.09 -9.58 -18.22
N SER A 515 -6.19 -8.62 -18.30
CA SER A 515 -5.93 -7.63 -17.27
C SER A 515 -7.19 -6.84 -16.90
N VAL A 516 -7.90 -6.33 -17.90
CA VAL A 516 -9.15 -5.56 -17.69
C VAL A 516 -10.24 -6.40 -17.05
N LEU A 517 -10.41 -7.66 -17.49
CA LEU A 517 -11.47 -8.53 -16.99
C LEU A 517 -11.18 -9.15 -15.62
N SER A 518 -9.91 -9.31 -15.26
CA SER A 518 -9.52 -9.83 -13.94
C SER A 518 -9.47 -8.77 -12.85
N ASN A 519 -9.31 -7.49 -13.19
CA ASN A 519 -9.18 -6.41 -12.22
C ASN A 519 -10.55 -5.96 -11.66
N LYS A 520 -11.10 -6.75 -10.74
CA LYS A 520 -12.38 -6.44 -10.09
C LYS A 520 -12.20 -6.08 -8.63
N PRO A 521 -12.87 -5.04 -8.13
CA PRO A 521 -12.89 -4.75 -6.71
C PRO A 521 -13.70 -5.84 -5.97
N THR A 522 -13.36 -6.04 -4.71
CA THR A 522 -14.26 -6.73 -3.79
C THR A 522 -15.47 -5.83 -3.49
N PHE A 523 -16.53 -6.40 -2.89
CA PHE A 523 -17.68 -5.60 -2.45
C PHE A 523 -17.26 -4.47 -1.50
N ARG A 524 -16.21 -4.65 -0.70
CA ARG A 524 -15.70 -3.63 0.24
C ARG A 524 -15.08 -2.41 -0.44
N ASN A 525 -14.48 -2.60 -1.61
CA ASN A 525 -13.81 -1.54 -2.36
C ASN A 525 -14.64 -1.06 -3.58
N LYS A 526 -15.85 -1.58 -3.74
CA LYS A 526 -16.68 -1.33 -4.92
C LYS A 526 -17.11 0.13 -5.04
N SER A 527 -17.54 0.73 -3.92
CA SER A 527 -17.91 2.16 -3.89
C SER A 527 -16.70 3.08 -4.12
N GLN A 528 -15.53 2.73 -3.59
CA GLN A 528 -14.29 3.48 -3.86
C GLN A 528 -13.88 3.38 -5.33
N ARG A 529 -14.09 2.22 -5.97
CA ARG A 529 -13.87 2.06 -7.41
C ARG A 529 -14.84 2.93 -8.22
N LEU A 530 -16.09 3.04 -7.77
CA LEU A 530 -17.08 3.92 -8.41
C LEU A 530 -16.61 5.38 -8.38
N THR A 531 -16.27 5.92 -7.21
CA THR A 531 -15.84 7.33 -7.09
C THR A 531 -14.53 7.59 -7.85
N ALA A 532 -13.57 6.67 -7.82
CA ALA A 532 -12.36 6.77 -8.64
C ALA A 532 -12.67 6.77 -10.15
N ASN A 533 -13.60 5.95 -10.61
CA ASN A 533 -14.04 5.96 -12.02
C ASN A 533 -14.72 7.27 -12.39
N MET A 534 -15.52 7.86 -11.48
CA MET A 534 -16.16 9.16 -11.69
C MET A 534 -15.12 10.29 -11.84
N LEU A 535 -14.06 10.30 -11.00
CA LEU A 535 -12.95 11.25 -11.12
C LEU A 535 -12.22 11.11 -12.45
N MET A 536 -12.12 9.89 -12.98
CA MET A 536 -11.55 9.60 -14.30
C MET A 536 -12.51 9.94 -15.47
N GLY A 537 -13.75 10.35 -15.19
CA GLY A 537 -14.74 10.69 -16.21
C GLY A 537 -15.56 9.51 -16.75
N TYR A 538 -15.51 8.34 -16.11
CA TYR A 538 -16.35 7.20 -16.47
C TYR A 538 -17.70 7.26 -15.78
N LYS A 539 -18.75 6.92 -16.52
CA LYS A 539 -20.14 6.80 -16.01
C LYS A 539 -20.58 5.35 -15.81
N VAL A 540 -19.78 4.41 -16.30
CA VAL A 540 -20.02 2.96 -16.24
C VAL A 540 -18.71 2.27 -15.90
N ASP A 541 -18.75 0.95 -15.71
CA ASP A 541 -17.51 0.18 -15.56
C ASP A 541 -16.61 0.40 -16.79
N PRO A 542 -15.39 0.95 -16.61
CA PRO A 542 -14.45 1.16 -17.71
C PRO A 542 -14.20 -0.09 -18.56
N ALA A 543 -14.24 -1.28 -17.95
CA ALA A 543 -14.04 -2.55 -18.63
C ALA A 543 -15.02 -2.76 -19.79
N MET A 544 -16.27 -2.25 -19.69
CA MET A 544 -17.27 -2.35 -20.76
C MET A 544 -16.81 -1.67 -22.06
N LEU A 545 -16.16 -0.51 -21.91
CA LEU A 545 -15.64 0.27 -23.04
C LEU A 545 -14.30 -0.29 -23.51
N GLN A 546 -13.40 -0.55 -22.57
CA GLN A 546 -12.03 -0.99 -22.84
C GLN A 546 -11.98 -2.34 -23.56
N VAL A 547 -12.79 -3.33 -23.16
CA VAL A 547 -12.84 -4.65 -23.83
C VAL A 547 -13.24 -4.52 -25.29
N ARG A 548 -14.22 -3.67 -25.60
CA ARG A 548 -14.64 -3.39 -26.97
C ARG A 548 -13.52 -2.72 -27.78
N ASP A 549 -12.87 -1.72 -27.21
CA ASP A 549 -11.87 -0.92 -27.89
C ASP A 549 -10.55 -1.68 -28.05
N ILE A 550 -10.17 -2.55 -27.08
CA ILE A 550 -9.03 -3.46 -27.19
C ILE A 550 -9.18 -4.39 -28.40
N GLN A 551 -10.38 -4.90 -28.70
CA GLN A 551 -10.61 -5.77 -29.86
C GLN A 551 -10.31 -5.07 -31.20
N ARG A 552 -10.41 -3.74 -31.25
CA ARG A 552 -10.21 -2.92 -32.45
C ARG A 552 -8.78 -2.39 -32.58
N LEU A 553 -7.94 -2.60 -31.57
CA LEU A 553 -6.55 -2.13 -31.59
C LEU A 553 -5.78 -2.76 -32.74
N THR A 554 -5.03 -1.91 -33.44
CA THR A 554 -4.05 -2.28 -34.47
C THR A 554 -2.67 -1.78 -34.05
N PHE A 555 -1.62 -2.25 -34.73
CA PHE A 555 -0.27 -1.73 -34.48
C PHE A 555 -0.15 -0.24 -34.86
N ASP A 556 -0.92 0.24 -35.84
CA ASP A 556 -0.96 1.65 -36.22
C ASP A 556 -1.43 2.55 -35.07
N ASN A 557 -2.27 2.04 -34.15
CA ASN A 557 -2.64 2.80 -32.95
C ASN A 557 -1.45 2.99 -32.01
N VAL A 558 -0.64 1.95 -31.81
CA VAL A 558 0.59 2.01 -31.01
C VAL A 558 1.62 2.93 -31.67
N LEU A 559 1.80 2.81 -32.98
CA LEU A 559 2.75 3.63 -33.73
C LEU A 559 2.36 5.11 -33.75
N SER A 560 1.09 5.42 -34.01
CA SER A 560 0.58 6.79 -33.99
C SER A 560 0.68 7.41 -32.61
N PHE A 561 0.41 6.63 -31.56
CA PHE A 561 0.58 7.08 -30.17
C PHE A 561 2.04 7.41 -29.88
N TYR A 562 2.98 6.52 -30.22
CA TYR A 562 4.41 6.76 -30.08
C TYR A 562 4.86 8.02 -30.81
N GLN A 563 4.50 8.18 -32.10
CA GLN A 563 4.89 9.31 -32.92
C GLN A 563 4.38 10.66 -32.37
N SER A 564 3.18 10.64 -31.81
CA SER A 564 2.58 11.88 -31.29
C SER A 564 3.02 12.24 -29.87
N ARG A 565 3.34 11.26 -29.04
CA ARG A 565 3.55 11.42 -27.59
C ARG A 565 5.00 11.26 -27.13
N VAL A 566 5.85 10.57 -27.90
CA VAL A 566 7.22 10.20 -27.49
C VAL A 566 8.25 10.75 -28.48
N GLN A 567 8.10 10.42 -29.76
CA GLN A 567 9.11 10.72 -30.78
C GLN A 567 9.36 12.22 -30.90
N GLY A 568 10.63 12.63 -30.77
CA GLY A 568 11.06 14.03 -30.92
C GLY A 568 10.58 14.97 -29.80
N LYS A 569 10.04 14.45 -28.70
CA LYS A 569 9.67 15.28 -27.54
C LYS A 569 10.89 15.61 -26.69
N PRO A 570 10.90 16.78 -26.03
CA PRO A 570 11.92 17.10 -25.03
C PRO A 570 11.97 16.05 -23.93
N ILE A 571 13.16 15.69 -23.49
CA ILE A 571 13.39 14.66 -22.49
C ILE A 571 14.27 15.15 -21.35
N THR A 572 13.91 14.79 -20.14
CA THR A 572 14.77 14.91 -18.97
C THR A 572 15.34 13.55 -18.59
N ILE A 573 16.65 13.47 -18.44
CA ILE A 573 17.35 12.28 -17.96
C ILE A 573 17.90 12.56 -16.57
N LEU A 574 17.63 11.67 -15.62
CA LEU A 574 18.22 11.67 -14.28
C LEU A 574 19.12 10.44 -14.14
N ILE A 575 20.35 10.67 -13.72
CA ILE A 575 21.38 9.63 -13.54
C ILE A 575 21.87 9.68 -12.09
#